data_132457b88607440eb57ac5e1bcff90e7
#
_entry.id   132457b88607440eb57ac5e1bcff90e7
#
_cell.length_a   1.000
_cell.length_b   1.000
_cell.length_c   1.000
_cell.angle_alpha   90.00
_cell.angle_beta   90.00
_cell.angle_gamma   90.00
#
_symmetry.space_group_name_H-M   'P 1'
#
loop_
_entity.id
_entity.type
_entity.pdbx_description
1 polymer ?
#
loop_
_entity_poly.entity_id
_entity_poly.type
_entity_poly.pdbx_seq_one_letter_code
_entity_poly.pdbx_strand_id
1 'polypeptide(L)'
;GVLDTEAAYKDSYVRGLYEPYGWAIWPPIPFSYDTIHWELDVAPTPPDSTHLLGTQGWGSDVLARLLYGFRLSVLFGLSLTLVSTLIGVTVGALQGFFGGAVDLLGQRVVEIWSGLPVLFILIILASMFEPNVFLLLSWMNHSMMFNCRNYNFILRIIFYR
;
A
#
# COMPACT_ATOMS: atom_id res chain seq x y z
N GLY A 1 0.24 15.40 33.67
CA GLY A 1 -0.98 15.01 33.00
C GLY A 1 -0.61 14.23 31.75
N VAL A 2 -1.14 13.02 31.61
CA VAL A 2 -1.01 12.25 30.39
C VAL A 2 -1.92 12.92 29.35
N LEU A 3 -1.32 13.50 28.32
CA LEU A 3 -2.08 14.00 27.20
C LEU A 3 -2.50 12.77 26.37
N ASP A 4 -3.80 12.58 26.19
CA ASP A 4 -4.38 11.51 25.35
C ASP A 4 -4.19 11.75 23.84
N THR A 5 -3.44 12.79 23.46
CA THR A 5 -3.12 13.14 22.09
C THR A 5 -1.65 12.93 21.80
N GLU A 6 -1.31 12.55 20.59
CA GLU A 6 0.07 12.44 20.13
C GLU A 6 0.79 13.78 20.37
N ALA A 7 1.94 13.71 21.05
CA ALA A 7 2.72 14.92 21.33
C ALA A 7 3.28 15.51 20.03
N ALA A 8 3.01 16.77 19.77
CA ALA A 8 3.63 17.50 18.67
C ALA A 8 5.10 17.80 19.03
N TYR A 9 5.99 16.84 18.81
CA TYR A 9 7.43 16.95 19.15
C TYR A 9 8.16 18.14 18.48
N LYS A 10 7.52 18.77 17.51
CA LYS A 10 8.04 19.97 16.83
C LYS A 10 7.65 21.27 17.53
N ASP A 11 6.70 21.22 18.44
CA ASP A 11 6.30 22.38 19.25
C ASP A 11 7.51 22.82 20.10
N SER A 12 7.77 24.12 20.07
CA SER A 12 8.88 24.73 20.80
C SER A 12 8.82 24.45 22.30
N TYR A 13 7.65 24.37 22.88
CA TYR A 13 7.43 24.02 24.28
C TYR A 13 7.80 22.57 24.55
N VAL A 14 7.33 21.63 23.74
CA VAL A 14 7.65 20.20 23.86
C VAL A 14 9.15 19.97 23.65
N ARG A 15 9.74 20.70 22.71
CA ARG A 15 11.17 20.66 22.43
C ARG A 15 12.00 21.05 23.64
N GLY A 16 11.63 22.14 24.31
CA GLY A 16 12.30 22.62 25.54
C GLY A 16 12.22 21.63 26.70
N LEU A 17 11.25 20.70 26.70
CA LEU A 17 11.11 19.69 27.75
C LEU A 17 12.09 18.54 27.63
N TYR A 18 12.49 18.12 26.43
CA TYR A 18 13.38 16.97 26.24
C TYR A 18 14.82 17.33 25.86
N GLU A 19 15.08 18.47 25.25
CA GLU A 19 16.45 18.90 24.90
C GLU A 19 17.43 18.88 26.07
N PRO A 20 17.05 19.21 27.33
CA PRO A 20 17.96 19.10 28.47
C PRO A 20 18.32 17.68 28.86
N TYR A 21 17.52 16.69 28.46
CA TYR A 21 17.65 15.29 28.90
C TYR A 21 18.22 14.36 27.84
N GLY A 22 18.33 14.80 26.58
CA GLY A 22 18.83 13.96 25.52
C GLY A 22 18.91 14.66 24.16
N TRP A 23 19.38 13.90 23.17
CA TRP A 23 19.43 14.35 21.79
C TRP A 23 18.48 13.51 20.94
N ALA A 24 17.88 14.10 19.93
CA ALA A 24 16.98 13.43 19.00
C ALA A 24 17.51 13.51 17.59
N ILE A 25 17.45 12.40 16.85
CA ILE A 25 17.72 12.38 15.41
C ILE A 25 16.42 12.76 14.68
N TRP A 26 16.47 13.91 14.03
CA TRP A 26 15.34 14.36 13.22
C TRP A 26 15.44 13.82 11.81
N PRO A 27 14.31 13.45 11.19
CA PRO A 27 14.31 13.10 9.79
C PRO A 27 14.69 14.32 8.95
N PRO A 28 15.35 14.12 7.79
CA PRO A 28 15.75 15.22 6.90
C PRO A 28 14.57 16.05 6.39
N ILE A 29 13.37 15.46 6.39
CA ILE A 29 12.12 16.16 6.08
C ILE A 29 11.25 16.13 7.32
N PRO A 30 11.16 17.26 8.03
CA PRO A 30 10.47 17.33 9.32
C PRO A 30 8.95 17.47 9.19
N PHE A 31 8.37 17.31 8.00
CA PHE A 31 6.95 17.51 7.73
C PHE A 31 6.22 16.17 7.57
N SER A 32 4.97 16.13 8.04
CA SER A 32 4.04 15.03 7.76
C SER A 32 3.35 15.27 6.41
N TYR A 33 2.77 14.21 5.84
CA TYR A 33 2.04 14.31 4.56
C TYR A 33 0.78 15.16 4.62
N ASP A 34 0.22 15.34 5.82
CA ASP A 34 -1.00 16.09 6.13
C ASP A 34 -0.74 17.46 6.77
N THR A 35 0.53 17.79 7.05
CA THR A 35 0.87 19.10 7.62
C THR A 35 0.55 20.19 6.61
N ILE A 36 -0.33 21.11 7.00
CA ILE A 36 -0.67 22.31 6.23
C ILE A 36 0.07 23.50 6.84
N HIS A 37 0.84 24.20 6.02
CA HIS A 37 1.57 25.39 6.41
C HIS A 37 0.70 26.63 6.20
N TRP A 38 -0.01 27.04 7.25
CA TRP A 38 -0.89 28.21 7.24
C TRP A 38 -0.15 29.54 7.22
N GLU A 39 1.16 29.50 7.46
CA GLU A 39 2.04 30.68 7.52
C GLU A 39 2.50 31.15 6.13
N LEU A 40 2.15 30.41 5.09
CA LEU A 40 2.51 30.76 3.72
C LEU A 40 1.59 31.83 3.16
N ASP A 41 2.15 32.94 2.74
CA ASP A 41 1.39 34.06 2.13
C ASP A 41 0.72 33.64 0.82
N VAL A 42 1.34 32.76 0.08
CA VAL A 42 0.85 32.22 -1.21
C VAL A 42 1.12 30.72 -1.31
N ALA A 43 0.10 29.93 -1.64
CA ALA A 43 0.25 28.53 -2.00
C ALA A 43 -0.34 28.31 -3.41
N PRO A 44 0.34 27.54 -4.30
CA PRO A 44 1.58 26.79 -4.10
C PRO A 44 2.84 27.67 -4.11
N THR A 45 3.84 27.32 -3.29
CA THR A 45 5.16 27.97 -3.31
C THR A 45 6.14 27.21 -4.20
N PRO A 46 7.06 27.91 -4.89
CA PRO A 46 8.15 27.25 -5.60
C PRO A 46 9.11 26.54 -4.63
N PRO A 47 10.00 25.67 -5.14
CA PRO A 47 11.03 25.03 -4.33
C PRO A 47 11.92 26.03 -3.61
N ASP A 48 12.13 25.80 -2.31
CA ASP A 48 13.01 26.61 -1.47
C ASP A 48 13.83 25.71 -0.50
N SER A 49 14.62 26.32 0.38
CA SER A 49 15.44 25.60 1.36
C SER A 49 14.63 24.82 2.39
N THR A 50 13.38 25.21 2.65
CA THR A 50 12.48 24.57 3.60
C THR A 50 11.61 23.52 2.91
N HIS A 51 11.11 23.84 1.73
CA HIS A 51 10.28 22.98 0.88
C HIS A 51 11.01 22.63 -0.41
N LEU A 52 11.82 21.58 -0.39
CA LEU A 52 12.73 21.22 -1.50
C LEU A 52 12.02 21.03 -2.84
N LEU A 53 10.79 20.57 -2.86
CA LEU A 53 9.94 20.44 -4.05
C LEU A 53 8.75 21.41 -4.05
N GLY A 54 8.80 22.43 -3.19
CA GLY A 54 7.71 23.37 -3.04
C GLY A 54 6.49 22.79 -2.31
N THR A 55 5.40 23.57 -2.30
CA THR A 55 4.14 23.18 -1.66
C THR A 55 3.01 23.02 -2.68
N GLN A 56 2.00 22.25 -2.30
CA GLN A 56 0.75 22.16 -3.06
C GLN A 56 -0.18 23.35 -2.78
N GLY A 57 -1.25 23.47 -3.58
CA GLY A 57 -2.23 24.57 -3.43
C GLY A 57 -2.88 24.66 -2.04
N TRP A 58 -2.81 23.61 -1.23
CA TRP A 58 -3.28 23.59 0.17
C TRP A 58 -2.15 23.85 1.19
N GLY A 59 -0.95 24.24 0.74
CA GLY A 59 0.18 24.52 1.62
C GLY A 59 0.86 23.27 2.22
N SER A 60 0.61 22.08 1.72
CA SER A 60 1.30 20.85 2.16
C SER A 60 2.57 20.61 1.36
N ASP A 61 3.63 20.10 2.02
CA ASP A 61 4.93 19.81 1.39
C ASP A 61 4.84 18.67 0.39
N VAL A 62 5.29 18.90 -0.85
CA VAL A 62 5.24 17.94 -1.95
C VAL A 62 6.17 16.75 -1.68
N LEU A 63 7.36 16.99 -1.15
CA LEU A 63 8.35 15.95 -0.90
C LEU A 63 7.93 15.03 0.24
N ALA A 64 7.34 15.59 1.31
CA ALA A 64 6.79 14.79 2.39
C ALA A 64 5.69 13.85 1.88
N ARG A 65 4.76 14.35 1.08
CA ARG A 65 3.69 13.54 0.49
C ARG A 65 4.22 12.46 -0.45
N LEU A 66 5.22 12.78 -1.26
CA LEU A 66 5.85 11.81 -2.15
C LEU A 66 6.47 10.65 -1.37
N LEU A 67 7.22 10.93 -0.30
CA LEU A 67 7.87 9.91 0.52
C LEU A 67 6.87 9.03 1.25
N TYR A 68 5.84 9.62 1.83
CA TYR A 68 4.76 8.85 2.48
C TYR A 68 4.00 7.99 1.48
N GLY A 69 3.67 8.53 0.30
CA GLY A 69 3.03 7.79 -0.78
C GLY A 69 3.90 6.64 -1.30
N PHE A 70 5.19 6.88 -1.48
CA PHE A 70 6.16 5.86 -1.88
C PHE A 70 6.24 4.72 -0.85
N ARG A 71 6.37 5.05 0.44
CA ARG A 71 6.37 4.07 1.52
C ARG A 71 5.11 3.19 1.48
N LEU A 72 3.94 3.83 1.37
CA LEU A 72 2.66 3.12 1.31
C LEU A 72 2.60 2.20 0.08
N SER A 73 2.99 2.69 -1.08
CA SER A 73 2.98 1.94 -2.34
C SER A 73 3.91 0.74 -2.30
N VAL A 74 5.12 0.90 -1.75
CA VAL A 74 6.09 -0.21 -1.63
C VAL A 74 5.58 -1.27 -0.66
N LEU A 75 5.11 -0.87 0.53
CA LEU A 75 4.57 -1.81 1.51
C LEU A 75 3.34 -2.55 0.96
N PHE A 76 2.46 -1.83 0.29
CA PHE A 76 1.29 -2.41 -0.37
C PHE A 76 1.70 -3.43 -1.44
N GLY A 77 2.62 -3.06 -2.34
CA GLY A 77 3.10 -3.95 -3.40
C GLY A 77 3.79 -5.21 -2.88
N LEU A 78 4.64 -5.07 -1.85
CA LEU A 78 5.30 -6.20 -1.21
C LEU A 78 4.30 -7.13 -0.51
N SER A 79 3.36 -6.57 0.25
CA SER A 79 2.31 -7.33 0.92
C SER A 79 1.44 -8.08 -0.09
N LEU A 80 1.04 -7.40 -1.16
CA LEU A 80 0.26 -8.00 -2.24
C LEU A 80 1.01 -9.16 -2.89
N THR A 81 2.28 -8.98 -3.23
CA THR A 81 3.10 -10.00 -3.86
C THR A 81 3.27 -11.20 -2.95
N LEU A 82 3.57 -10.99 -1.66
CA LEU A 82 3.75 -12.08 -0.70
C LEU A 82 2.48 -12.93 -0.56
N VAL A 83 1.34 -12.29 -0.29
CA VAL A 83 0.07 -12.99 -0.10
C VAL A 83 -0.38 -13.68 -1.39
N SER A 84 -0.26 -13.00 -2.53
CA SER A 84 -0.61 -13.55 -3.84
C SER A 84 0.25 -14.76 -4.20
N THR A 85 1.56 -14.72 -3.94
CA THR A 85 2.46 -15.84 -4.19
C THR A 85 2.12 -17.04 -3.32
N LEU A 86 1.86 -16.82 -2.02
CA LEU A 86 1.48 -17.90 -1.11
C LEU A 86 0.19 -18.58 -1.56
N ILE A 87 -0.85 -17.82 -1.87
CA ILE A 87 -2.12 -18.36 -2.36
C ILE A 87 -1.91 -19.05 -3.72
N GLY A 88 -1.24 -18.38 -4.65
CA GLY A 88 -1.02 -18.91 -6.00
C GLY A 88 -0.25 -20.23 -6.01
N VAL A 89 0.82 -20.32 -5.23
CA VAL A 89 1.63 -21.57 -5.12
C VAL A 89 0.83 -22.68 -4.46
N THR A 90 0.10 -22.40 -3.38
CA THR A 90 -0.68 -23.44 -2.68
C THR A 90 -1.82 -23.98 -3.55
N VAL A 91 -2.60 -23.09 -4.16
CA VAL A 91 -3.71 -23.49 -5.03
C VAL A 91 -3.19 -24.19 -6.30
N GLY A 92 -2.13 -23.67 -6.92
CA GLY A 92 -1.50 -24.27 -8.09
C GLY A 92 -0.90 -25.64 -7.79
N ALA A 93 -0.27 -25.81 -6.62
CA ALA A 93 0.27 -27.11 -6.19
C ALA A 93 -0.85 -28.13 -5.96
N LEU A 94 -1.94 -27.74 -5.31
CA LEU A 94 -3.10 -28.62 -5.11
C LEU A 94 -3.73 -29.06 -6.44
N GLN A 95 -3.96 -28.12 -7.34
CA GLN A 95 -4.49 -28.45 -8.67
C GLN A 95 -3.55 -29.36 -9.46
N GLY A 96 -2.24 -29.10 -9.41
CA GLY A 96 -1.24 -29.94 -10.09
C GLY A 96 -1.12 -31.33 -9.49
N PHE A 97 -1.19 -31.44 -8.16
CA PHE A 97 -1.07 -32.71 -7.45
C PHE A 97 -2.29 -33.61 -7.66
N PHE A 98 -3.50 -33.11 -7.48
CA PHE A 98 -4.71 -33.90 -7.63
C PHE A 98 -5.10 -34.13 -9.11
N GLY A 99 -4.79 -33.18 -9.98
CA GLY A 99 -5.08 -33.28 -11.42
C GLY A 99 -6.56 -33.51 -11.76
N GLY A 100 -6.84 -33.99 -12.97
CA GLY A 100 -8.17 -34.43 -13.39
C GLY A 100 -9.29 -33.42 -13.15
N ALA A 101 -10.35 -33.83 -12.43
CA ALA A 101 -11.52 -32.99 -12.17
C ALA A 101 -11.20 -31.74 -11.30
N VAL A 102 -10.27 -31.86 -10.35
CA VAL A 102 -9.86 -30.76 -9.48
C VAL A 102 -9.18 -29.65 -10.29
N ASP A 103 -8.31 -30.05 -11.20
CA ASP A 103 -7.62 -29.12 -12.10
C ASP A 103 -8.62 -28.42 -13.04
N LEU A 104 -9.53 -29.19 -13.67
CA LEU A 104 -10.56 -28.64 -14.55
C LEU A 104 -11.49 -27.66 -13.83
N LEU A 105 -12.00 -28.03 -12.65
CA LEU A 105 -12.84 -27.16 -11.86
C LEU A 105 -12.11 -25.90 -11.41
N GLY A 106 -10.88 -26.05 -10.93
CA GLY A 106 -10.06 -24.92 -10.53
C GLY A 106 -9.81 -23.94 -11.67
N GLN A 107 -9.50 -24.45 -12.87
CA GLN A 107 -9.36 -23.62 -14.06
C GLN A 107 -10.64 -22.87 -14.41
N ARG A 108 -11.81 -23.53 -14.35
CA ARG A 108 -13.09 -22.89 -14.63
C ARG A 108 -13.44 -21.80 -13.64
N VAL A 109 -13.19 -22.01 -12.35
CA VAL A 109 -13.37 -20.96 -11.33
C VAL A 109 -12.48 -19.77 -11.64
N VAL A 110 -11.20 -19.98 -11.95
CA VAL A 110 -10.28 -18.90 -12.32
C VAL A 110 -10.73 -18.19 -13.59
N GLU A 111 -11.17 -18.90 -14.63
CA GLU A 111 -11.66 -18.30 -15.88
C GLU A 111 -12.89 -17.43 -15.68
N ILE A 112 -13.90 -17.92 -14.94
CA ILE A 112 -15.12 -17.15 -14.64
C ILE A 112 -14.76 -15.88 -13.88
N TRP A 113 -13.89 -16.03 -12.89
CA TRP A 113 -13.50 -14.90 -12.06
C TRP A 113 -12.71 -13.85 -12.83
N SER A 114 -11.84 -14.30 -13.69
CA SER A 114 -11.03 -13.42 -14.51
C SER A 114 -11.79 -12.72 -15.63
N GLY A 115 -12.93 -13.26 -16.01
CA GLY A 115 -13.84 -12.60 -16.95
C GLY A 115 -14.55 -11.37 -16.36
N LEU A 116 -14.53 -11.19 -15.03
CA LEU A 116 -15.14 -10.03 -14.40
C LEU A 116 -14.25 -8.78 -14.59
N PRO A 117 -14.82 -7.68 -15.09
CA PRO A 117 -14.07 -6.44 -15.28
C PRO A 117 -13.73 -5.83 -13.91
N VAL A 118 -12.48 -5.97 -13.49
CA VAL A 118 -11.95 -5.55 -12.17
C VAL A 118 -12.32 -4.11 -11.83
N LEU A 119 -12.26 -3.21 -12.81
CA LEU A 119 -12.58 -1.79 -12.60
C LEU A 119 -14.04 -1.58 -12.16
N PHE A 120 -14.99 -2.29 -12.77
CA PHE A 120 -16.41 -2.15 -12.39
C PHE A 120 -16.65 -2.62 -10.97
N ILE A 121 -16.00 -3.71 -10.57
CA ILE A 121 -16.16 -4.24 -9.23
C ILE A 121 -15.50 -3.33 -8.20
N LEU A 122 -14.34 -2.77 -8.52
CA LEU A 122 -13.69 -1.76 -7.65
C LEU A 122 -14.57 -0.52 -7.46
N ILE A 123 -15.23 -0.05 -8.53
CA ILE A 123 -16.15 1.10 -8.44
C ILE A 123 -17.36 0.76 -7.55
N ILE A 124 -17.95 -0.42 -7.73
CA ILE A 124 -19.09 -0.87 -6.91
C ILE A 124 -18.66 -0.99 -5.43
N LEU A 125 -17.52 -1.63 -5.16
CA LEU A 125 -17.02 -1.77 -3.80
C LEU A 125 -16.69 -0.42 -3.17
N ALA A 126 -16.05 0.48 -3.90
CA ALA A 126 -15.74 1.82 -3.41
C ALA A 126 -16.99 2.67 -3.14
N SER A 127 -18.11 2.36 -3.80
CA SER A 127 -19.40 3.03 -3.52
C SER A 127 -20.13 2.47 -2.30
N MET A 128 -19.87 1.21 -1.93
CA MET A 128 -20.54 0.52 -0.81
C MET A 128 -19.74 0.56 0.49
N PHE A 129 -18.43 0.61 0.40
CA PHE A 129 -17.53 0.55 1.54
C PHE A 129 -16.52 1.68 1.49
N GLU A 130 -16.16 2.22 2.64
CA GLU A 130 -15.04 3.15 2.73
C GLU A 130 -13.76 2.45 2.25
N PRO A 131 -13.00 3.04 1.32
CA PRO A 131 -11.81 2.43 0.75
C PRO A 131 -10.75 2.21 1.84
N ASN A 132 -10.57 0.96 2.25
CA ASN A 132 -9.55 0.54 3.19
C ASN A 132 -8.47 -0.26 2.46
N VAL A 133 -7.22 -0.09 2.89
CA VAL A 133 -6.06 -0.82 2.34
C VAL A 133 -6.27 -2.34 2.38
N PHE A 134 -6.89 -2.87 3.43
CA PHE A 134 -7.21 -4.29 3.53
C PHE A 134 -8.22 -4.76 2.49
N LEU A 135 -9.20 -3.96 2.17
CA LEU A 135 -10.21 -4.26 1.16
C LEU A 135 -9.59 -4.28 -0.24
N LEU A 136 -8.73 -3.31 -0.52
CA LEU A 136 -7.97 -3.24 -1.77
C LEU A 136 -6.99 -4.42 -1.90
N LEU A 137 -6.26 -4.77 -0.84
CA LEU A 137 -5.36 -5.93 -0.82
C LEU A 137 -6.10 -7.22 -1.05
N SER A 138 -7.21 -7.46 -0.37
CA SER A 138 -8.03 -8.65 -0.52
C SER A 138 -8.55 -8.80 -1.94
N TRP A 139 -8.98 -7.70 -2.54
CA TRP A 139 -9.52 -7.69 -3.88
C TRP A 139 -8.44 -7.82 -4.97
N MET A 140 -7.32 -7.14 -4.83
CA MET A 140 -6.19 -7.27 -5.75
C MET A 140 -5.54 -8.65 -5.68
N ASN A 141 -5.45 -9.25 -4.50
CA ASN A 141 -5.02 -10.65 -4.36
C ASN A 141 -5.92 -11.61 -5.14
N HIS A 142 -7.21 -11.33 -5.15
CA HIS A 142 -8.17 -12.12 -5.88
C HIS A 142 -7.95 -12.05 -7.40
N SER A 143 -7.61 -10.88 -7.90
CA SER A 143 -7.25 -10.62 -9.29
C SER A 143 -5.93 -11.30 -9.69
N MET A 144 -4.99 -11.46 -8.74
CA MET A 144 -3.70 -12.13 -8.95
C MET A 144 -3.74 -13.67 -8.84
N MET A 145 -4.84 -14.29 -8.41
CA MET A 145 -5.05 -15.73 -8.59
C MET A 145 -4.92 -16.18 -10.07
N PHE A 146 -4.95 -15.23 -10.99
CA PHE A 146 -4.58 -15.39 -12.40
C PHE A 146 -3.19 -16.00 -12.63
N ASN A 147 -2.26 -15.71 -11.76
CA ASN A 147 -0.91 -16.25 -11.88
C ASN A 147 -0.85 -17.75 -11.52
N CYS A 148 -1.88 -18.30 -10.90
CA CYS A 148 -1.98 -19.73 -10.60
C CYS A 148 -1.79 -20.61 -11.82
N ARG A 149 -2.28 -20.18 -12.99
CA ARG A 149 -2.12 -20.93 -14.24
C ARG A 149 -0.65 -21.07 -14.66
N ASN A 150 0.16 -20.04 -14.43
CA ASN A 150 1.59 -20.10 -14.72
C ASN A 150 2.35 -20.99 -13.74
N TYR A 151 2.00 -20.95 -12.45
CA TYR A 151 2.59 -21.84 -11.43
C TYR A 151 2.18 -23.29 -11.64
N ASN A 152 0.95 -23.57 -12.06
CA ASN A 152 0.48 -24.91 -12.39
C ASN A 152 1.28 -25.54 -13.55
N PHE A 153 1.58 -24.74 -14.57
CA PHE A 153 2.41 -25.19 -15.70
C PHE A 153 3.85 -25.52 -15.26
N ILE A 154 4.45 -24.66 -14.43
CA ILE A 154 5.82 -24.86 -13.92
C ILE A 154 5.86 -26.10 -12.99
N LEU A 155 4.90 -26.27 -12.08
CA LEU A 155 4.83 -27.41 -11.18
C LEU A 155 4.57 -28.72 -11.94
N ARG A 156 3.77 -28.72 -12.99
CA ARG A 156 3.62 -29.89 -13.88
C ARG A 156 4.93 -30.30 -14.54
N ILE A 157 5.75 -29.34 -14.99
CA ILE A 157 7.07 -29.65 -15.56
C ILE A 157 7.99 -30.27 -14.50
N ILE A 158 7.91 -29.85 -13.25
CA ILE A 158 8.79 -30.29 -12.16
C ILE A 158 8.36 -31.68 -11.63
N PHE A 159 7.05 -31.92 -11.46
CA PHE A 159 6.52 -33.12 -10.81
C PHE A 159 6.09 -34.25 -11.78
N TYR A 160 5.96 -33.96 -13.08
CA TYR A 160 5.55 -34.96 -14.10
C TYR A 160 6.73 -35.36 -15.00
N ARG A 161 7.86 -35.64 -14.38
CA ARG A 161 8.97 -36.31 -15.07
C ARG A 161 9.12 -37.74 -14.60
#